data_79d1587d49c40ddac76d0d7a669c3a43
#
_entry.id   79d1587d49c40ddac76d0d7a669c3a43
#
_cell.length_a   1.000
_cell.length_b   1.000
_cell.length_c   1.000
_cell.angle_alpha   90.00
_cell.angle_beta   90.00
_cell.angle_gamma   90.00
#
_symmetry.space_group_name_H-M   'P 1'
#
loop_
_entity.id
_entity.type
_entity.pdbx_description
1 polymer ?
#
loop_
_entity_poly.entity_id
_entity_poly.type
_entity_poly.pdbx_seq_one_letter_code
_entity_poly.pdbx_strand_id
1 'polypeptide(L)'
;MNIMAASTAVSTATLQLDYLSSEQIASQSPGWWQNVLGIVGFERTPAIEAFRIPVAASMTPALGANDICEVWRVAAARVQLSSGETRQGHVRYRYCDDLLFGSLTIAEQRDEDEARALLRATETAYREIFDVLNRTEHRHLIRIWNYLPEINREIGGDERYRLFNSARQLAFRNSGRATTGAVPAACALGSPAGSPISIYFLAARNPPKMIENPRQTSAYHYPPKFGKHRPIFSRACVWGEPGGAKLFVSGTASIVGHETIHLGDVAAQTRETMVNIGALLDEANRVVGSARYSAADLKLKVYVRRAEDLAAIKAALSLTLSPATHILYLQADVCREDLLVEIEAVG
;
A
#
# COMPACT_ATOMS: atom_id res chain seq x y z
N MET A 1 -13.61 10.03 -51.04
CA MET A 1 -13.72 10.84 -49.84
C MET A 1 -13.19 9.97 -48.68
N ASN A 2 -11.85 10.05 -48.46
CA ASN A 2 -11.16 9.24 -47.47
C ASN A 2 -11.30 9.92 -46.08
N ILE A 3 -12.04 9.31 -45.17
CA ILE A 3 -12.08 9.69 -43.79
C ILE A 3 -10.86 9.05 -43.13
N MET A 4 -9.78 9.82 -42.96
CA MET A 4 -8.67 9.44 -42.10
C MET A 4 -9.19 9.33 -40.68
N ALA A 5 -9.27 8.13 -40.14
CA ALA A 5 -9.44 7.89 -38.74
C ALA A 5 -8.18 8.42 -38.01
N ALA A 6 -8.32 9.52 -37.29
CA ALA A 6 -7.29 10.00 -36.38
C ALA A 6 -7.15 8.95 -35.28
N SER A 7 -6.10 8.16 -35.33
CA SER A 7 -5.63 7.35 -34.21
C SER A 7 -5.21 8.33 -33.12
N THR A 8 -6.07 8.57 -32.16
CA THR A 8 -5.70 9.19 -30.89
C THR A 8 -4.79 8.19 -30.18
N ALA A 9 -3.48 8.38 -30.30
CA ALA A 9 -2.52 7.71 -29.44
C ALA A 9 -2.87 8.09 -28.00
N VAL A 10 -3.49 7.17 -27.28
CA VAL A 10 -3.75 7.29 -25.86
C VAL A 10 -2.39 7.32 -25.19
N SER A 11 -1.97 8.50 -24.75
CA SER A 11 -0.76 8.66 -23.94
C SER A 11 -1.01 7.99 -22.59
N THR A 12 -0.60 6.73 -22.46
CA THR A 12 -0.71 6.00 -21.21
C THR A 12 0.16 6.67 -20.16
N ALA A 13 -0.48 7.12 -19.09
CA ALA A 13 0.20 7.76 -17.96
C ALA A 13 1.12 6.73 -17.27
N THR A 14 2.43 7.02 -17.21
CA THR A 14 3.38 6.16 -16.50
C THR A 14 3.47 6.61 -15.04
N LEU A 15 3.11 5.71 -14.12
CA LEU A 15 3.22 5.96 -12.69
C LEU A 15 4.67 5.88 -12.21
N GLN A 16 5.10 6.84 -11.43
CA GLN A 16 6.43 6.92 -10.83
C GLN A 16 6.31 7.02 -9.31
N LEU A 17 7.23 6.35 -8.62
CA LEU A 17 7.44 6.44 -7.19
C LEU A 17 8.84 6.98 -6.93
N ASP A 18 8.96 8.00 -6.08
CA ASP A 18 10.22 8.53 -5.61
C ASP A 18 10.24 8.61 -4.08
N TYR A 19 11.41 8.38 -3.48
CA TYR A 19 11.68 8.67 -2.07
C TYR A 19 12.52 9.94 -2.01
N LEU A 20 11.96 11.02 -1.49
CA LEU A 20 12.56 12.36 -1.48
C LEU A 20 12.52 12.95 -0.08
N SER A 21 13.55 13.69 0.32
CA SER A 21 13.49 14.50 1.54
C SER A 21 12.57 15.71 1.36
N SER A 22 12.08 16.29 2.47
CA SER A 22 11.29 17.53 2.43
C SER A 22 12.05 18.67 1.73
N GLU A 23 13.35 18.75 1.90
CA GLU A 23 14.21 19.72 1.20
C GLU A 23 14.22 19.50 -0.31
N GLN A 24 14.40 18.25 -0.74
CA GLN A 24 14.32 17.88 -2.16
C GLN A 24 12.95 18.17 -2.77
N ILE A 25 11.87 17.93 -2.01
CA ILE A 25 10.51 18.27 -2.43
C ILE A 25 10.33 19.78 -2.55
N ALA A 26 10.79 20.55 -1.55
CA ALA A 26 10.68 22.01 -1.54
C ALA A 26 11.45 22.69 -2.69
N SER A 27 12.54 22.09 -3.14
CA SER A 27 13.38 22.61 -4.24
C SER A 27 12.82 22.31 -5.64
N GLN A 28 11.68 21.60 -5.75
CA GLN A 28 11.12 21.22 -7.05
C GLN A 28 10.49 22.41 -7.79
N SER A 29 10.62 22.38 -9.12
CA SER A 29 10.06 23.41 -9.99
C SER A 29 8.49 23.37 -9.97
N PRO A 30 7.82 24.49 -10.27
CA PRO A 30 6.36 24.52 -10.37
C PRO A 30 5.77 23.47 -11.32
N GLY A 31 6.44 23.15 -12.41
CA GLY A 31 6.01 22.14 -13.38
C GLY A 31 6.07 20.70 -12.82
N TRP A 32 6.99 20.42 -11.91
CA TRP A 32 7.08 19.11 -11.26
C TRP A 32 5.82 18.81 -10.42
N TRP A 33 5.33 19.83 -9.70
CA TRP A 33 4.15 19.73 -8.84
C TRP A 33 2.86 19.42 -9.61
N GLN A 34 2.78 19.82 -10.87
CA GLN A 34 1.63 19.52 -11.72
C GLN A 34 1.44 18.02 -11.95
N ASN A 35 2.51 17.25 -11.86
CA ASN A 35 2.51 15.80 -12.08
C ASN A 35 2.42 14.97 -10.79
N VAL A 36 2.40 15.58 -9.60
CA VAL A 36 2.31 14.87 -8.33
C VAL A 36 0.87 14.43 -8.07
N LEU A 37 0.65 13.14 -7.93
CA LEU A 37 -0.63 12.55 -7.53
C LEU A 37 -0.87 12.62 -6.03
N GLY A 38 0.16 12.29 -5.24
CA GLY A 38 0.08 12.26 -3.79
C GLY A 38 1.44 12.13 -3.13
N ILE A 39 1.48 12.48 -1.84
CA ILE A 39 2.68 12.41 -1.01
C ILE A 39 2.35 11.71 0.30
N VAL A 40 3.27 10.86 0.76
CA VAL A 40 3.16 10.17 2.05
C VAL A 40 4.33 10.56 2.93
N GLY A 41 4.03 11.16 4.08
CA GLY A 41 5.01 11.40 5.14
C GLY A 41 5.01 10.26 6.15
N PHE A 42 6.15 10.07 6.80
CA PHE A 42 6.34 9.09 7.86
C PHE A 42 6.65 9.84 9.16
N GLU A 43 5.95 9.45 10.26
CA GLU A 43 5.98 10.14 11.56
C GLU A 43 5.38 11.56 11.55
N ARG A 44 5.55 12.33 10.48
CA ARG A 44 5.04 13.70 10.35
C ARG A 44 4.26 13.89 9.05
N THR A 45 3.25 14.72 9.13
CA THR A 45 2.56 15.18 7.91
C THR A 45 3.45 16.24 7.25
N PRO A 46 3.90 16.06 6.03
CA PRO A 46 4.62 17.10 5.31
C PRO A 46 3.77 18.36 5.20
N ALA A 47 4.35 19.52 5.51
CA ALA A 47 3.70 20.83 5.42
C ALA A 47 3.60 21.26 3.94
N ILE A 48 2.75 20.59 3.17
CA ILE A 48 2.57 20.84 1.74
C ILE A 48 1.11 21.27 1.50
N GLU A 49 0.88 22.56 1.43
CA GLU A 49 -0.43 23.12 1.10
C GLU A 49 -0.63 23.41 -0.40
N ALA A 50 0.46 23.36 -1.18
CA ALA A 50 0.43 23.69 -2.59
C ALA A 50 -0.39 22.68 -3.41
N PHE A 51 -1.13 23.18 -4.40
CA PHE A 51 -1.79 22.41 -5.44
C PHE A 51 -2.90 21.43 -4.99
N ARG A 52 -3.41 21.51 -3.77
CA ARG A 52 -4.42 20.55 -3.22
C ARG A 52 -4.01 19.09 -3.37
N ILE A 53 -2.72 18.81 -3.20
CA ILE A 53 -2.20 17.45 -3.25
C ILE A 53 -2.66 16.69 -2.02
N PRO A 54 -3.22 15.48 -2.15
CA PRO A 54 -3.52 14.64 -1.01
C PRO A 54 -2.22 14.21 -0.32
N VAL A 55 -2.13 14.51 0.95
CA VAL A 55 -0.99 14.13 1.80
C VAL A 55 -1.47 13.09 2.81
N ALA A 56 -0.81 11.94 2.84
CA ALA A 56 -0.98 10.94 3.87
C ALA A 56 0.11 11.05 4.93
N ALA A 57 -0.21 10.70 6.16
CA ALA A 57 0.76 10.51 7.24
C ALA A 57 0.54 9.13 7.86
N SER A 58 1.57 8.29 7.86
CA SER A 58 1.44 6.93 8.39
C SER A 58 1.75 6.82 9.88
N MET A 59 2.27 7.86 10.53
CA MET A 59 2.69 7.87 11.93
C MET A 59 3.72 6.79 12.31
N THR A 60 4.38 6.19 11.31
CA THR A 60 5.43 5.19 11.50
C THR A 60 6.80 5.87 11.37
N PRO A 61 7.66 5.84 12.40
CA PRO A 61 8.97 6.49 12.34
C PRO A 61 9.87 5.90 11.27
N ALA A 62 10.58 6.76 10.54
CA ALA A 62 11.63 6.33 9.63
C ALA A 62 12.91 5.97 10.41
N LEU A 63 13.54 4.84 10.05
CA LEU A 63 14.77 4.36 10.68
C LEU A 63 15.98 4.69 9.80
N GLY A 64 16.85 5.56 10.30
CA GLY A 64 18.15 5.88 9.68
C GLY A 64 18.14 6.98 8.62
N ALA A 65 16.98 7.51 8.25
CA ALA A 65 16.86 8.72 7.41
C ALA A 65 15.63 9.49 7.88
N ASN A 66 15.87 10.59 8.58
CA ASN A 66 14.79 11.47 9.00
C ASN A 66 14.28 12.26 7.77
N ASP A 67 12.94 12.49 7.72
CA ASP A 67 12.33 13.41 6.77
C ASP A 67 12.26 12.93 5.30
N ILE A 68 12.13 11.61 5.08
CA ILE A 68 11.86 11.05 3.74
C ILE A 68 10.36 10.94 3.52
N CYS A 69 9.91 11.37 2.35
CA CYS A 69 8.55 11.20 1.85
C CYS A 69 8.51 10.25 0.67
N GLU A 70 7.43 9.51 0.55
CA GLU A 70 7.05 8.76 -0.64
C GLU A 70 6.24 9.68 -1.56
N VAL A 71 6.67 9.85 -2.80
CA VAL A 71 6.04 10.76 -3.76
C VAL A 71 5.57 9.97 -4.98
N TRP A 72 4.27 10.00 -5.21
CA TRP A 72 3.64 9.38 -6.38
C TRP A 72 3.39 10.43 -7.46
N ARG A 73 3.92 10.18 -8.66
CA ARG A 73 3.81 11.10 -9.81
C ARG A 73 3.36 10.37 -11.07
N VAL A 74 2.82 11.13 -11.99
CA VAL A 74 2.48 10.67 -13.33
C VAL A 74 3.44 11.30 -14.32
N ALA A 75 4.18 10.48 -15.07
CA ALA A 75 5.01 10.94 -16.15
C ALA A 75 4.22 10.82 -17.47
N ALA A 76 3.75 11.94 -17.99
CA ALA A 76 3.23 12.06 -19.35
C ALA A 76 3.36 13.50 -19.84
N ALA A 77 3.49 13.70 -21.12
CA ALA A 77 3.73 15.01 -21.72
C ALA A 77 2.58 16.02 -21.52
N ARG A 78 1.35 15.56 -21.24
CA ARG A 78 0.14 16.38 -21.04
C ARG A 78 -0.86 15.66 -20.15
N VAL A 79 -0.55 15.48 -18.86
CA VAL A 79 -1.54 15.00 -17.89
C VAL A 79 -2.15 16.18 -17.15
N GLN A 80 -3.46 16.29 -17.20
CA GLN A 80 -4.18 17.21 -16.36
C GLN A 80 -4.67 16.47 -15.12
N LEU A 81 -4.24 16.92 -13.93
CA LEU A 81 -4.67 16.35 -12.66
C LEU A 81 -5.80 17.17 -12.06
N SER A 82 -6.87 16.50 -11.65
CA SER A 82 -7.98 17.04 -10.88
C SER A 82 -7.88 16.61 -9.42
N SER A 83 -8.34 17.47 -8.51
CA SER A 83 -8.34 17.20 -7.06
C SER A 83 -9.75 17.27 -6.49
N GLY A 84 -10.02 16.52 -5.43
CA GLY A 84 -11.28 16.52 -4.72
C GLY A 84 -11.16 16.01 -3.29
N GLU A 85 -12.28 16.15 -2.56
CA GLU A 85 -12.45 15.61 -1.21
C GLU A 85 -13.87 15.07 -1.01
N THR A 86 -14.07 14.21 -0.01
CA THR A 86 -15.41 13.76 0.38
C THR A 86 -16.13 14.83 1.17
N ARG A 87 -17.48 14.71 1.29
CA ARG A 87 -18.30 15.68 2.02
C ARG A 87 -17.91 15.83 3.49
N GLN A 88 -17.48 14.73 4.13
CA GLN A 88 -16.99 14.72 5.50
C GLN A 88 -15.53 15.18 5.62
N GLY A 89 -14.84 15.37 4.49
CA GLY A 89 -13.45 15.82 4.46
C GLY A 89 -12.42 14.75 4.85
N HIS A 90 -12.86 13.50 5.06
CA HIS A 90 -11.91 12.44 5.46
C HIS A 90 -11.02 12.02 4.31
N VAL A 91 -11.57 11.80 3.08
CA VAL A 91 -10.78 11.41 1.92
C VAL A 91 -10.43 12.62 1.07
N ARG A 92 -9.14 12.85 0.87
CA ARG A 92 -8.61 13.75 -0.15
C ARG A 92 -8.02 12.92 -1.27
N TYR A 93 -8.24 13.33 -2.52
CA TYR A 93 -7.76 12.58 -3.68
C TYR A 93 -7.37 13.48 -4.84
N ARG A 94 -6.47 12.96 -5.68
CA ARG A 94 -6.05 13.58 -6.93
C ARG A 94 -6.00 12.51 -8.02
N TYR A 95 -6.42 12.85 -9.23
CA TYR A 95 -6.57 11.86 -10.30
C TYR A 95 -6.33 12.47 -11.68
N CYS A 96 -5.97 11.61 -12.62
CA CYS A 96 -6.04 11.84 -14.07
C CYS A 96 -7.01 10.83 -14.70
N ASP A 97 -7.00 10.71 -16.03
CA ASP A 97 -7.93 9.79 -16.71
C ASP A 97 -7.79 8.34 -16.25
N ASP A 98 -6.57 7.86 -16.02
CA ASP A 98 -6.31 6.43 -15.74
C ASP A 98 -6.10 6.12 -14.27
N LEU A 99 -5.58 7.07 -13.49
CA LEU A 99 -5.07 6.85 -12.13
C LEU A 99 -5.65 7.82 -11.11
N LEU A 100 -5.86 7.29 -9.91
CA LEU A 100 -6.23 8.07 -8.74
C LEU A 100 -5.33 7.69 -7.57
N PHE A 101 -4.82 8.69 -6.87
CA PHE A 101 -4.27 8.57 -5.51
C PHE A 101 -5.24 9.20 -4.52
N GLY A 102 -5.52 8.52 -3.42
CA GLY A 102 -6.33 9.05 -2.33
C GLY A 102 -5.71 8.76 -0.98
N SER A 103 -5.99 9.63 -0.02
CA SER A 103 -5.58 9.48 1.38
C SER A 103 -6.71 9.86 2.32
N LEU A 104 -6.76 9.20 3.46
CA LEU A 104 -7.67 9.55 4.54
C LEU A 104 -7.03 9.31 5.90
N THR A 105 -7.51 10.07 6.87
CA THR A 105 -7.21 9.88 8.28
C THR A 105 -8.52 9.96 9.05
N ILE A 106 -8.79 9.00 9.92
CA ILE A 106 -10.01 8.96 10.72
C ILE A 106 -9.69 8.56 12.17
N ALA A 107 -10.15 9.36 13.12
CA ALA A 107 -10.01 9.05 14.54
C ALA A 107 -11.11 8.11 15.02
N GLU A 108 -10.76 7.20 15.92
CA GLU A 108 -11.73 6.40 16.67
C GLU A 108 -12.43 7.31 17.71
N GLN A 109 -13.74 7.20 17.85
CA GLN A 109 -14.50 8.03 18.80
C GLN A 109 -14.25 7.56 20.23
N ARG A 110 -13.80 8.47 21.10
CA ARG A 110 -13.38 8.15 22.47
C ARG A 110 -14.53 7.87 23.45
N ASP A 111 -15.74 8.25 23.11
CA ASP A 111 -16.95 8.07 23.91
C ASP A 111 -17.67 6.73 23.65
N GLU A 112 -17.12 5.91 22.76
CA GLU A 112 -17.60 4.59 22.46
C GLU A 112 -16.75 3.48 23.10
N ASP A 113 -17.33 2.28 23.14
CA ASP A 113 -16.56 1.05 23.31
C ASP A 113 -15.51 0.95 22.22
N GLU A 114 -14.25 0.70 22.60
CA GLU A 114 -13.10 0.72 21.67
C GLU A 114 -13.27 -0.20 20.46
N ALA A 115 -13.86 -1.38 20.64
CA ALA A 115 -14.10 -2.31 19.53
C ALA A 115 -15.13 -1.72 18.56
N ARG A 116 -16.20 -1.12 19.05
CA ARG A 116 -17.20 -0.45 18.23
C ARG A 116 -16.64 0.77 17.52
N ALA A 117 -15.82 1.56 18.21
CA ALA A 117 -15.17 2.73 17.63
C ALA A 117 -14.27 2.35 16.44
N LEU A 118 -13.46 1.30 16.60
CA LEU A 118 -12.62 0.75 15.52
C LEU A 118 -13.45 0.23 14.35
N LEU A 119 -14.48 -0.57 14.63
CA LEU A 119 -15.37 -1.12 13.58
C LEU A 119 -16.02 0.00 12.77
N ARG A 120 -16.60 1.01 13.43
CA ARG A 120 -17.26 2.17 12.81
C ARG A 120 -16.28 3.01 11.99
N ALA A 121 -15.11 3.33 12.55
CA ALA A 121 -14.09 4.11 11.85
C ALA A 121 -13.63 3.39 10.58
N THR A 122 -13.38 2.09 10.67
CA THR A 122 -12.97 1.26 9.53
C THR A 122 -14.06 1.19 8.45
N GLU A 123 -15.31 0.92 8.83
CA GLU A 123 -16.43 0.87 7.88
C GLU A 123 -16.64 2.22 7.19
N THR A 124 -16.59 3.32 7.95
CA THR A 124 -16.71 4.68 7.43
C THR A 124 -15.58 4.98 6.44
N ALA A 125 -14.33 4.68 6.79
CA ALA A 125 -13.17 4.87 5.93
C ALA A 125 -13.35 4.17 4.57
N TYR A 126 -13.68 2.89 4.58
CA TYR A 126 -13.83 2.12 3.35
C TYR A 126 -15.05 2.53 2.52
N ARG A 127 -16.16 2.90 3.16
CA ARG A 127 -17.33 3.44 2.47
C ARG A 127 -16.97 4.71 1.71
N GLU A 128 -16.28 5.66 2.35
CA GLU A 128 -15.86 6.91 1.70
C GLU A 128 -14.86 6.67 0.57
N ILE A 129 -13.92 5.74 0.74
CA ILE A 129 -13.03 5.33 -0.36
C ILE A 129 -13.86 4.85 -1.55
N PHE A 130 -14.81 3.95 -1.33
CA PHE A 130 -15.62 3.38 -2.41
C PHE A 130 -16.53 4.41 -3.06
N ASP A 131 -17.04 5.39 -2.32
CA ASP A 131 -17.79 6.52 -2.87
C ASP A 131 -16.94 7.38 -3.81
N VAL A 132 -15.67 7.64 -3.46
CA VAL A 132 -14.72 8.33 -4.34
C VAL A 132 -14.49 7.52 -5.61
N LEU A 133 -14.19 6.21 -5.48
CA LEU A 133 -13.93 5.35 -6.63
C LEU A 133 -15.10 5.30 -7.62
N ASN A 134 -16.32 5.25 -7.09
CA ASN A 134 -17.53 5.24 -7.92
C ASN A 134 -17.77 6.59 -8.63
N ARG A 135 -17.58 7.72 -7.92
CA ARG A 135 -17.77 9.08 -8.49
C ARG A 135 -16.74 9.45 -9.55
N THR A 136 -15.51 8.96 -9.40
CA THR A 136 -14.42 9.27 -10.33
C THR A 136 -14.22 8.21 -11.40
N GLU A 137 -15.01 7.14 -11.37
CA GLU A 137 -14.93 5.97 -12.26
C GLU A 137 -13.61 5.17 -12.17
N HIS A 138 -12.74 5.47 -11.19
CA HIS A 138 -11.54 4.69 -10.91
C HIS A 138 -11.90 3.49 -10.02
N ARG A 139 -12.69 2.56 -10.57
CA ARG A 139 -13.38 1.51 -9.80
C ARG A 139 -12.48 0.42 -9.27
N HIS A 140 -11.24 0.32 -9.76
CA HIS A 140 -10.33 -0.77 -9.42
C HIS A 140 -9.23 -0.31 -8.48
N LEU A 141 -9.28 -0.75 -7.21
CA LEU A 141 -8.16 -0.58 -6.30
C LEU A 141 -6.96 -1.39 -6.81
N ILE A 142 -5.83 -0.73 -6.96
CA ILE A 142 -4.54 -1.34 -7.30
C ILE A 142 -3.84 -1.73 -6.02
N ARG A 143 -3.62 -0.73 -5.15
CA ARG A 143 -2.85 -0.86 -3.93
C ARG A 143 -3.49 -0.06 -2.81
N ILE A 144 -3.50 -0.61 -1.58
CA ILE A 144 -4.01 0.08 -0.39
C ILE A 144 -3.08 -0.18 0.81
N TRP A 145 -2.73 0.88 1.51
CA TRP A 145 -1.90 0.85 2.72
C TRP A 145 -2.76 1.25 3.91
N ASN A 146 -2.76 0.41 4.94
CA ASN A 146 -3.55 0.63 6.15
C ASN A 146 -2.61 0.70 7.35
N TYR A 147 -2.73 1.75 8.13
CA TYR A 147 -2.00 1.93 9.38
C TYR A 147 -3.01 2.04 10.51
N LEU A 148 -2.90 1.13 11.47
CA LEU A 148 -3.83 0.96 12.58
C LEU A 148 -3.11 1.19 13.89
N PRO A 149 -3.62 2.02 14.82
CA PRO A 149 -3.01 2.14 16.12
C PRO A 149 -3.06 0.79 16.85
N GLU A 150 -1.91 0.38 17.43
CA GLU A 150 -1.80 -0.82 18.28
C GLU A 150 -2.40 -2.09 17.63
N ILE A 151 -2.05 -2.38 16.40
CA ILE A 151 -2.67 -3.40 15.55
C ILE A 151 -2.83 -4.78 16.20
N ASN A 152 -1.90 -5.19 17.09
CA ASN A 152 -1.91 -6.49 17.77
C ASN A 152 -2.59 -6.46 19.15
N ARG A 153 -3.02 -5.28 19.66
CA ARG A 153 -3.66 -5.18 20.96
C ARG A 153 -5.05 -5.84 20.95
N GLU A 154 -5.36 -6.59 21.99
CA GLU A 154 -6.70 -7.17 22.20
C GLU A 154 -7.66 -6.13 22.77
N ILE A 155 -8.85 -6.03 22.19
CA ILE A 155 -9.97 -5.19 22.65
C ILE A 155 -11.28 -5.96 22.43
N GLY A 156 -12.20 -5.87 23.40
CA GLY A 156 -13.50 -6.54 23.27
C GLY A 156 -13.43 -8.06 23.04
N GLY A 157 -12.33 -8.70 23.46
CA GLY A 157 -12.12 -10.16 23.32
C GLY A 157 -11.60 -10.61 21.95
N ASP A 158 -11.15 -9.69 21.09
CA ASP A 158 -10.49 -10.02 19.83
C ASP A 158 -9.35 -9.03 19.53
N GLU A 159 -8.45 -9.42 18.65
CA GLU A 159 -7.33 -8.57 18.21
C GLU A 159 -7.83 -7.43 17.31
N ARG A 160 -7.29 -6.22 17.48
CA ARG A 160 -7.65 -5.04 16.66
C ARG A 160 -7.55 -5.32 15.15
N TYR A 161 -6.51 -6.04 14.72
CA TYR A 161 -6.38 -6.45 13.33
C TYR A 161 -7.54 -7.32 12.82
N ARG A 162 -8.05 -8.23 13.65
CA ARG A 162 -9.18 -9.09 13.29
C ARG A 162 -10.49 -8.31 13.21
N LEU A 163 -10.71 -7.39 14.16
CA LEU A 163 -11.84 -6.46 14.13
C LEU A 163 -11.80 -5.56 12.89
N PHE A 164 -10.64 -5.00 12.57
CA PHE A 164 -10.44 -4.24 11.33
C PHE A 164 -10.81 -5.07 10.08
N ASN A 165 -10.33 -6.31 9.97
CA ASN A 165 -10.68 -7.19 8.84
C ASN A 165 -12.19 -7.48 8.78
N SER A 166 -12.86 -7.58 9.91
CA SER A 166 -14.32 -7.77 9.99
C SER A 166 -15.07 -6.60 9.37
N ALA A 167 -14.76 -5.38 9.81
CA ALA A 167 -15.38 -4.15 9.31
C ALA A 167 -15.05 -3.91 7.83
N ARG A 168 -13.79 -4.13 7.46
CA ARG A 168 -13.33 -4.01 6.07
C ARG A 168 -14.07 -4.98 5.16
N GLN A 169 -14.22 -6.25 5.56
CA GLN A 169 -14.97 -7.24 4.78
C GLN A 169 -16.43 -6.85 4.62
N LEU A 170 -17.06 -6.33 5.67
CA LEU A 170 -18.43 -5.84 5.62
C LEU A 170 -18.57 -4.67 4.64
N ALA A 171 -17.66 -3.69 4.68
CA ALA A 171 -17.66 -2.56 3.77
C ALA A 171 -17.50 -2.98 2.30
N PHE A 172 -16.62 -3.95 2.00
CA PHE A 172 -16.48 -4.52 0.65
C PHE A 172 -17.78 -5.15 0.17
N ARG A 173 -18.40 -6.00 0.99
CA ARG A 173 -19.68 -6.67 0.66
C ARG A 173 -20.82 -5.66 0.44
N ASN A 174 -20.98 -4.72 1.35
CA ASN A 174 -22.03 -3.70 1.28
C ASN A 174 -21.90 -2.81 0.03
N SER A 175 -20.68 -2.67 -0.49
CA SER A 175 -20.38 -1.91 -1.72
C SER A 175 -20.37 -2.78 -2.98
N GLY A 176 -20.78 -4.05 -2.90
CA GLY A 176 -20.80 -4.99 -4.04
C GLY A 176 -19.40 -5.32 -4.59
N ARG A 177 -18.35 -5.18 -3.78
CA ARG A 177 -16.96 -5.44 -4.21
C ARG A 177 -16.53 -6.85 -3.86
N ALA A 178 -15.65 -7.40 -4.70
CA ALA A 178 -15.09 -8.73 -4.48
C ALA A 178 -14.34 -8.82 -3.15
N THR A 179 -14.51 -9.93 -2.44
CA THR A 179 -13.78 -10.28 -1.22
C THR A 179 -12.78 -11.42 -1.42
N THR A 180 -12.72 -11.95 -2.65
CA THR A 180 -11.81 -13.01 -3.09
C THR A 180 -11.39 -12.75 -4.54
N GLY A 181 -10.26 -13.28 -4.97
CA GLY A 181 -9.78 -13.21 -6.35
C GLY A 181 -9.39 -11.79 -6.78
N ALA A 182 -10.33 -11.00 -7.30
CA ALA A 182 -10.10 -9.63 -7.76
C ALA A 182 -10.03 -8.62 -6.61
N VAL A 183 -9.09 -8.80 -5.69
CA VAL A 183 -8.86 -7.96 -4.51
C VAL A 183 -7.53 -7.23 -4.59
N PRO A 184 -7.41 -5.99 -4.06
CA PRO A 184 -6.20 -5.19 -4.21
C PRO A 184 -4.98 -5.79 -3.55
N ALA A 185 -3.79 -5.44 -4.00
CA ALA A 185 -2.59 -5.60 -3.20
C ALA A 185 -2.68 -4.69 -1.97
N ALA A 186 -2.27 -5.17 -0.79
CA ALA A 186 -2.41 -4.40 0.44
C ALA A 186 -1.33 -4.71 1.49
N CYS A 187 -1.23 -3.83 2.48
CA CYS A 187 -0.60 -4.11 3.77
C CYS A 187 -1.51 -3.60 4.91
N ALA A 188 -1.27 -4.11 6.12
CA ALA A 188 -1.85 -3.60 7.35
C ALA A 188 -0.77 -3.61 8.42
N LEU A 189 -0.45 -2.44 8.93
CA LEU A 189 0.69 -2.20 9.82
C LEU A 189 0.24 -1.44 11.06
N GLY A 190 0.96 -1.64 12.15
CA GLY A 190 0.71 -0.96 13.40
C GLY A 190 1.30 0.44 13.41
N SER A 191 0.57 1.39 13.98
CA SER A 191 1.04 2.71 14.36
C SER A 191 0.97 2.88 15.88
N PRO A 192 1.65 3.89 16.47
CA PRO A 192 1.65 4.12 17.90
C PRO A 192 0.24 4.32 18.49
N ALA A 193 0.10 4.05 19.78
CA ALA A 193 -1.12 4.33 20.54
C ALA A 193 -1.58 5.78 20.38
N GLY A 194 -2.89 6.00 20.26
CA GLY A 194 -3.49 7.33 20.09
C GLY A 194 -3.36 7.92 18.69
N SER A 195 -2.68 7.24 17.76
CA SER A 195 -2.70 7.62 16.35
C SER A 195 -4.10 7.42 15.76
N PRO A 196 -4.49 8.19 14.75
CA PRO A 196 -5.68 7.87 13.96
C PRO A 196 -5.42 6.66 13.03
N ILE A 197 -6.48 6.04 12.55
CA ILE A 197 -6.40 5.14 11.40
C ILE A 197 -6.02 5.98 10.18
N SER A 198 -4.92 5.61 9.51
CA SER A 198 -4.46 6.27 8.30
C SER A 198 -4.48 5.29 7.14
N ILE A 199 -5.08 5.69 6.03
CA ILE A 199 -5.16 4.87 4.82
C ILE A 199 -4.78 5.74 3.62
N TYR A 200 -3.94 5.20 2.73
CA TYR A 200 -3.79 5.76 1.40
C TYR A 200 -3.86 4.65 0.35
N PHE A 201 -4.21 5.02 -0.87
CA PHE A 201 -4.51 4.04 -1.90
C PHE A 201 -4.25 4.58 -3.31
N LEU A 202 -4.00 3.64 -4.21
CA LEU A 202 -3.99 3.83 -5.65
C LEU A 202 -5.16 3.08 -6.27
N ALA A 203 -5.83 3.71 -7.20
CA ALA A 203 -6.91 3.12 -7.96
C ALA A 203 -6.83 3.49 -9.44
N ALA A 204 -7.50 2.71 -10.28
CA ALA A 204 -7.51 2.93 -11.73
C ALA A 204 -8.89 2.66 -12.36
N ARG A 205 -9.06 3.14 -13.61
CA ARG A 205 -10.22 2.78 -14.44
C ARG A 205 -10.12 1.34 -14.94
N ASN A 206 -8.93 0.92 -15.36
CA ASN A 206 -8.68 -0.43 -15.85
C ASN A 206 -8.25 -1.35 -14.70
N PRO A 207 -8.71 -2.61 -14.68
CA PRO A 207 -8.38 -3.55 -13.61
C PRO A 207 -6.89 -3.96 -13.68
N PRO A 208 -6.21 -4.08 -12.52
CA PRO A 208 -4.90 -4.70 -12.46
C PRO A 208 -5.01 -6.23 -12.64
N LYS A 209 -3.91 -6.85 -13.04
CA LYS A 209 -3.75 -8.31 -13.00
C LYS A 209 -3.30 -8.71 -11.62
N MET A 210 -4.13 -9.47 -10.90
CA MET A 210 -3.80 -9.95 -9.55
C MET A 210 -2.83 -11.12 -9.63
N ILE A 211 -1.94 -11.20 -8.63
CA ILE A 211 -0.90 -12.22 -8.53
C ILE A 211 -0.96 -12.81 -7.13
N GLU A 212 -1.01 -14.15 -7.06
CA GLU A 212 -0.88 -14.90 -5.82
C GLU A 212 0.48 -15.57 -5.75
N ASN A 213 0.96 -15.82 -4.53
CA ASN A 213 2.25 -16.45 -4.30
C ASN A 213 2.08 -17.97 -4.26
N PRO A 214 2.78 -18.75 -5.11
CA PRO A 214 2.66 -20.20 -5.11
C PRO A 214 3.16 -20.85 -3.80
N ARG A 215 3.95 -20.13 -3.00
CA ARG A 215 4.44 -20.58 -1.70
C ARG A 215 3.48 -20.29 -0.54
N GLN A 216 2.44 -19.49 -0.76
CA GLN A 216 1.57 -19.00 0.30
C GLN A 216 0.10 -19.28 -0.03
N THR A 217 -0.69 -19.60 0.98
CA THR A 217 -2.15 -19.63 0.86
C THR A 217 -2.66 -18.21 0.62
N SER A 218 -3.57 -18.01 -0.31
CA SER A 218 -4.23 -16.71 -0.51
C SER A 218 -4.88 -16.23 0.78
N ALA A 219 -4.69 -14.95 1.13
CA ALA A 219 -5.13 -14.41 2.43
C ALA A 219 -6.63 -14.61 2.68
N TYR A 220 -7.44 -14.48 1.65
CA TYR A 220 -8.89 -14.69 1.71
C TYR A 220 -9.30 -16.18 1.81
N HIS A 221 -8.34 -17.12 1.84
CA HIS A 221 -8.52 -18.54 2.11
C HIS A 221 -7.89 -19.00 3.43
N TYR A 222 -7.40 -18.10 4.26
CA TYR A 222 -6.80 -18.44 5.55
C TYR A 222 -7.79 -19.24 6.42
N PRO A 223 -7.29 -20.21 7.20
CA PRO A 223 -8.14 -20.97 8.12
C PRO A 223 -8.72 -20.08 9.24
N PRO A 224 -9.84 -20.51 9.87
CA PRO A 224 -10.54 -19.71 10.89
C PRO A 224 -9.69 -19.32 12.12
N LYS A 225 -8.61 -20.05 12.40
CA LYS A 225 -7.70 -19.71 13.51
C LYS A 225 -7.08 -18.31 13.39
N PHE A 226 -7.01 -17.73 12.17
CA PHE A 226 -6.52 -16.37 11.92
C PHE A 226 -7.63 -15.31 11.96
N GLY A 227 -8.82 -15.66 12.41
CA GLY A 227 -9.97 -14.77 12.56
C GLY A 227 -11.20 -15.30 11.81
N LYS A 228 -12.37 -14.90 12.29
CA LYS A 228 -13.67 -15.22 11.67
C LYS A 228 -13.79 -14.62 10.27
N HIS A 229 -13.25 -13.43 10.09
CA HIS A 229 -13.24 -12.67 8.84
C HIS A 229 -11.82 -12.63 8.28
N ARG A 230 -11.65 -13.14 7.09
CA ARG A 230 -10.35 -13.28 6.44
C ARG A 230 -9.85 -11.95 5.89
N PRO A 231 -8.53 -11.71 5.86
CA PRO A 231 -7.98 -10.54 5.20
C PRO A 231 -8.29 -10.52 3.71
N ILE A 232 -8.57 -9.34 3.16
CA ILE A 232 -8.93 -9.15 1.74
C ILE A 232 -7.74 -8.50 1.02
N PHE A 233 -6.82 -9.30 0.48
CA PHE A 233 -5.74 -8.80 -0.37
C PHE A 233 -5.17 -9.90 -1.26
N SER A 234 -4.65 -9.52 -2.43
CA SER A 234 -3.79 -10.36 -3.26
C SER A 234 -2.33 -10.17 -2.85
N ARG A 235 -1.48 -11.14 -3.15
CA ARG A 235 -0.06 -11.08 -2.79
C ARG A 235 0.73 -10.04 -3.58
N ALA A 236 0.30 -9.77 -4.81
CA ALA A 236 0.79 -8.68 -5.64
C ALA A 236 -0.24 -8.35 -6.72
N CYS A 237 0.01 -7.28 -7.47
CA CYS A 237 -0.68 -7.03 -8.73
C CYS A 237 0.22 -6.29 -9.71
N VAL A 238 -0.08 -6.44 -11.00
CA VAL A 238 0.52 -5.65 -12.08
C VAL A 238 -0.54 -4.76 -12.70
N TRP A 239 -0.22 -3.48 -12.85
CA TRP A 239 -1.09 -2.50 -13.50
C TRP A 239 -0.33 -1.66 -14.53
N GLY A 240 -0.97 -1.37 -15.64
CA GLY A 240 -0.46 -0.54 -16.74
C GLY A 240 -0.22 -1.34 -18.01
N GLU A 241 0.14 -0.61 -19.06
CA GLU A 241 0.44 -1.20 -20.37
C GLU A 241 1.83 -1.89 -20.38
N PRO A 242 2.05 -2.86 -21.26
CA PRO A 242 3.27 -3.67 -21.24
C PRO A 242 4.59 -2.88 -21.22
N GLY A 243 4.65 -1.70 -21.84
CA GLY A 243 5.84 -0.83 -21.83
C GLY A 243 6.10 -0.07 -20.54
N GLY A 244 5.07 0.15 -19.68
CA GLY A 244 5.13 0.97 -18.48
C GLY A 244 4.45 0.33 -17.26
N ALA A 245 4.08 -0.95 -17.34
CA ALA A 245 3.38 -1.63 -16.25
C ALA A 245 4.19 -1.65 -14.95
N LYS A 246 3.52 -1.41 -13.83
CA LYS A 246 4.07 -1.42 -12.47
C LYS A 246 3.64 -2.67 -11.72
N LEU A 247 4.59 -3.28 -11.04
CA LEU A 247 4.34 -4.35 -10.08
C LEU A 247 4.20 -3.74 -8.67
N PHE A 248 3.15 -4.12 -7.97
CA PHE A 248 2.92 -3.78 -6.56
C PHE A 248 2.91 -5.06 -5.74
N VAL A 249 3.95 -5.28 -4.94
CA VAL A 249 4.05 -6.39 -4.00
C VAL A 249 3.43 -5.97 -2.68
N SER A 250 2.45 -6.73 -2.19
CA SER A 250 1.82 -6.54 -0.87
C SER A 250 2.84 -6.70 0.25
N GLY A 251 2.47 -6.26 1.46
CA GLY A 251 3.22 -6.60 2.65
C GLY A 251 3.48 -8.10 2.71
N THR A 252 4.73 -8.47 2.58
CA THR A 252 5.22 -9.85 2.51
C THR A 252 6.11 -10.11 3.71
N ALA A 253 5.92 -11.25 4.35
CA ALA A 253 6.65 -11.63 5.55
C ALA A 253 7.07 -13.11 5.49
N SER A 254 7.69 -13.60 6.56
CA SER A 254 8.17 -14.98 6.69
C SER A 254 7.01 -15.97 6.90
N ILE A 255 6.20 -16.18 5.85
CA ILE A 255 5.03 -17.05 5.85
C ILE A 255 5.16 -18.07 4.73
N VAL A 256 5.00 -19.36 5.04
CA VAL A 256 4.87 -20.46 4.07
C VAL A 256 3.50 -21.12 4.26
N GLY A 257 2.78 -21.32 3.17
CA GLY A 257 1.36 -21.64 3.29
C GLY A 257 0.61 -20.50 4.00
N HIS A 258 0.19 -20.76 5.23
CA HIS A 258 -0.44 -19.77 6.11
C HIS A 258 0.27 -19.65 7.48
N GLU A 259 1.38 -20.36 7.67
CA GLU A 259 2.13 -20.42 8.94
C GLU A 259 3.31 -19.45 8.92
N THR A 260 3.52 -18.75 10.04
CA THR A 260 4.76 -18.01 10.29
C THR A 260 5.89 -18.99 10.52
N ILE A 261 7.01 -18.80 9.87
CA ILE A 261 8.22 -19.62 10.07
C ILE A 261 9.38 -18.76 10.56
N HIS A 262 10.42 -19.41 11.09
CA HIS A 262 11.60 -18.74 11.70
C HIS A 262 11.22 -17.84 12.89
N LEU A 263 10.41 -18.36 13.80
CA LEU A 263 9.98 -17.64 15.00
C LEU A 263 11.18 -17.12 15.81
N GLY A 264 11.17 -15.82 16.13
CA GLY A 264 12.21 -15.17 16.92
C GLY A 264 13.52 -14.87 16.21
N ASP A 265 13.73 -15.33 14.96
CA ASP A 265 14.94 -15.06 14.16
C ASP A 265 14.64 -14.06 13.04
N VAL A 266 14.92 -12.79 13.30
CA VAL A 266 14.64 -11.70 12.34
C VAL A 266 15.46 -11.83 11.05
N ALA A 267 16.71 -12.32 11.14
CA ALA A 267 17.55 -12.49 9.96
C ALA A 267 17.04 -13.62 9.05
N ALA A 268 16.59 -14.74 9.64
CA ALA A 268 15.97 -15.83 8.89
C ALA A 268 14.60 -15.39 8.34
N GLN A 269 13.78 -14.65 9.11
CA GLN A 269 12.54 -14.07 8.60
C GLN A 269 12.75 -13.12 7.43
N THR A 270 13.80 -12.30 7.47
CA THR A 270 14.15 -11.40 6.36
C THR A 270 14.51 -12.17 5.09
N ARG A 271 15.35 -13.21 5.22
CA ARG A 271 15.72 -14.06 4.08
C ARG A 271 14.51 -14.77 3.48
N GLU A 272 13.65 -15.36 4.31
CA GLU A 272 12.43 -16.03 3.86
C GLU A 272 11.46 -15.07 3.17
N THR A 273 11.34 -13.85 3.68
CA THR A 273 10.54 -12.78 3.05
C THR A 273 11.06 -12.48 1.64
N MET A 274 12.38 -12.40 1.44
CA MET A 274 12.97 -12.20 0.12
C MET A 274 12.77 -13.39 -0.82
N VAL A 275 12.78 -14.62 -0.30
CA VAL A 275 12.43 -15.83 -1.08
C VAL A 275 10.96 -15.77 -1.54
N ASN A 276 10.05 -15.32 -0.67
CA ASN A 276 8.64 -15.11 -1.03
C ASN A 276 8.48 -14.00 -2.08
N ILE A 277 9.23 -12.90 -1.98
CA ILE A 277 9.23 -11.84 -2.99
C ILE A 277 9.78 -12.36 -4.32
N GLY A 278 10.85 -13.15 -4.30
CA GLY A 278 11.39 -13.81 -5.51
C GLY A 278 10.34 -14.64 -6.24
N ALA A 279 9.58 -15.47 -5.51
CA ALA A 279 8.49 -16.25 -6.10
C ALA A 279 7.38 -15.37 -6.70
N LEU A 280 7.11 -14.20 -6.13
CA LEU A 280 6.17 -13.22 -6.71
C LEU A 280 6.71 -12.56 -7.97
N LEU A 281 8.02 -12.29 -8.05
CA LEU A 281 8.65 -11.77 -9.28
C LEU A 281 8.55 -12.78 -10.42
N ASP A 282 8.83 -14.05 -10.14
CA ASP A 282 8.71 -15.14 -11.13
C ASP A 282 7.27 -15.25 -11.64
N GLU A 283 6.29 -15.22 -10.73
CA GLU A 283 4.88 -15.29 -11.10
C GLU A 283 4.41 -14.03 -11.85
N ALA A 284 4.88 -12.84 -11.46
CA ALA A 284 4.61 -11.59 -12.18
C ALA A 284 5.16 -11.65 -13.61
N ASN A 285 6.39 -12.11 -13.79
CA ASN A 285 7.02 -12.29 -15.09
C ASN A 285 6.26 -13.30 -15.95
N ARG A 286 5.78 -14.39 -15.36
CA ARG A 286 4.94 -15.37 -16.05
C ARG A 286 3.63 -14.76 -16.53
N VAL A 287 2.95 -13.97 -15.69
CA VAL A 287 1.66 -13.32 -16.00
C VAL A 287 1.79 -12.25 -17.08
N VAL A 288 2.90 -11.51 -17.10
CA VAL A 288 3.14 -10.50 -18.16
C VAL A 288 3.78 -11.10 -19.43
N GLY A 289 4.26 -12.34 -19.37
CA GLY A 289 4.86 -13.05 -20.51
C GLY A 289 6.27 -12.56 -20.88
N SER A 290 7.00 -11.95 -19.93
CA SER A 290 8.35 -11.45 -20.15
C SER A 290 9.14 -11.37 -18.85
N ALA A 291 10.47 -11.48 -18.90
CA ALA A 291 11.37 -11.29 -17.76
C ALA A 291 11.56 -9.79 -17.47
N ARG A 292 10.51 -9.13 -16.99
CA ARG A 292 10.45 -7.68 -16.79
C ARG A 292 10.89 -7.25 -15.39
N TYR A 293 10.55 -8.03 -14.36
CA TYR A 293 10.76 -7.66 -12.96
C TYR A 293 11.89 -8.47 -12.36
N SER A 294 12.85 -7.79 -11.74
CA SER A 294 13.93 -8.40 -10.97
C SER A 294 14.08 -7.70 -9.62
N ALA A 295 14.76 -8.35 -8.68
CA ALA A 295 14.99 -7.75 -7.35
C ALA A 295 15.79 -6.43 -7.43
N ALA A 296 16.63 -6.27 -8.45
CA ALA A 296 17.42 -5.06 -8.66
C ALA A 296 16.60 -3.82 -9.03
N ASP A 297 15.40 -4.03 -9.62
CA ASP A 297 14.54 -2.96 -10.10
C ASP A 297 13.51 -2.50 -9.06
N LEU A 298 13.47 -3.17 -7.90
CA LEU A 298 12.50 -2.88 -6.85
C LEU A 298 12.87 -1.66 -6.02
N LYS A 299 11.86 -0.85 -5.71
CA LYS A 299 11.88 0.09 -4.58
C LYS A 299 11.16 -0.56 -3.41
N LEU A 300 11.85 -0.66 -2.27
CA LEU A 300 11.37 -1.41 -1.11
C LEU A 300 10.96 -0.48 0.03
N LYS A 301 9.90 -0.85 0.75
CA LYS A 301 9.65 -0.42 2.13
C LYS A 301 9.77 -1.61 3.05
N VAL A 302 10.60 -1.48 4.06
CA VAL A 302 10.89 -2.50 5.05
C VAL A 302 10.37 -2.03 6.39
N TYR A 303 9.37 -2.72 6.91
CA TYR A 303 8.78 -2.46 8.21
C TYR A 303 9.47 -3.34 9.24
N VAL A 304 10.10 -2.69 10.20
CA VAL A 304 10.93 -3.29 11.25
C VAL A 304 10.14 -3.17 12.56
N ARG A 305 9.82 -4.30 13.20
CA ARG A 305 9.06 -4.29 14.45
C ARG A 305 9.86 -3.64 15.59
N ARG A 306 11.14 -3.99 15.72
CA ARG A 306 12.03 -3.51 16.77
C ARG A 306 13.21 -2.79 16.16
N ALA A 307 13.45 -1.55 16.55
CA ALA A 307 14.52 -0.73 15.98
C ALA A 307 15.91 -1.39 16.10
N GLU A 308 16.14 -2.17 17.17
CA GLU A 308 17.38 -2.91 17.40
C GLU A 308 17.64 -3.99 16.34
N ASP A 309 16.61 -4.51 15.67
CA ASP A 309 16.74 -5.53 14.63
C ASP A 309 17.23 -4.99 13.29
N LEU A 310 17.27 -3.65 13.13
CA LEU A 310 17.59 -3.00 11.86
C LEU A 310 18.93 -3.45 11.26
N ALA A 311 19.97 -3.61 12.10
CA ALA A 311 21.30 -4.02 11.64
C ALA A 311 21.28 -5.43 11.06
N ALA A 312 20.59 -6.38 11.73
CA ALA A 312 20.45 -7.76 11.27
C ALA A 312 19.63 -7.86 9.97
N ILE A 313 18.55 -7.05 9.85
CA ILE A 313 17.74 -6.96 8.63
C ILE A 313 18.58 -6.45 7.46
N LYS A 314 19.32 -5.35 7.65
CA LYS A 314 20.21 -4.79 6.61
C LYS A 314 21.26 -5.80 6.15
N ALA A 315 21.88 -6.52 7.09
CA ALA A 315 22.85 -7.58 6.78
C ALA A 315 22.22 -8.73 5.99
N ALA A 316 21.00 -9.15 6.35
CA ALA A 316 20.28 -10.18 5.61
C ALA A 316 19.89 -9.74 4.19
N LEU A 317 19.43 -8.52 4.02
CA LEU A 317 19.06 -7.94 2.71
C LEU A 317 20.27 -7.77 1.78
N SER A 318 21.44 -7.40 2.31
CA SER A 318 22.67 -7.23 1.51
C SER A 318 23.16 -8.51 0.84
N LEU A 319 22.68 -9.68 1.25
CA LEU A 319 22.98 -10.96 0.61
C LEU A 319 22.24 -11.15 -0.73
N THR A 320 21.15 -10.43 -0.94
CA THR A 320 20.26 -10.61 -2.10
C THR A 320 20.02 -9.35 -2.91
N LEU A 321 20.24 -8.18 -2.32
CA LEU A 321 19.99 -6.88 -2.96
C LEU A 321 21.30 -6.15 -3.26
N SER A 322 21.28 -5.38 -4.34
CA SER A 322 22.35 -4.46 -4.68
C SER A 322 22.43 -3.30 -3.69
N PRO A 323 23.64 -2.76 -3.39
CA PRO A 323 23.79 -1.52 -2.64
C PRO A 323 23.05 -0.30 -3.26
N ALA A 324 22.74 -0.37 -4.56
CA ALA A 324 22.00 0.67 -5.28
C ALA A 324 20.47 0.53 -5.12
N THR A 325 19.96 -0.53 -4.49
CA THR A 325 18.53 -0.73 -4.28
C THR A 325 17.98 0.35 -3.34
N HIS A 326 16.91 1.03 -3.77
CA HIS A 326 16.24 2.03 -2.94
C HIS A 326 15.39 1.37 -1.85
N ILE A 327 15.79 1.52 -0.60
CA ILE A 327 15.10 0.94 0.56
C ILE A 327 14.76 2.02 1.57
N LEU A 328 13.48 2.11 1.92
CA LEU A 328 12.99 2.91 3.04
C LEU A 328 12.71 1.97 4.23
N TYR A 329 13.33 2.24 5.37
CA TYR A 329 13.11 1.49 6.61
C TYR A 329 12.17 2.27 7.53
N LEU A 330 11.12 1.62 8.01
CA LEU A 330 10.12 2.20 8.90
C LEU A 330 9.93 1.31 10.12
N GLN A 331 9.73 1.90 11.29
CA GLN A 331 9.36 1.14 12.47
C GLN A 331 7.85 0.99 12.53
N ALA A 332 7.36 -0.24 12.55
CA ALA A 332 5.93 -0.54 12.68
C ALA A 332 5.70 -1.94 13.22
N ASP A 333 4.61 -2.14 13.96
CA ASP A 333 4.09 -3.48 14.22
C ASP A 333 3.57 -4.11 12.93
N VAL A 334 3.77 -5.41 12.81
CA VAL A 334 3.27 -6.22 11.69
C VAL A 334 1.97 -6.88 12.10
N CYS A 335 1.15 -7.26 11.13
CA CYS A 335 -0.19 -7.80 11.31
C CYS A 335 -0.28 -9.09 12.18
N ARG A 336 0.82 -9.78 12.43
CA ARG A 336 0.95 -10.88 13.39
C ARG A 336 2.08 -10.59 14.36
N GLU A 337 1.88 -10.86 15.62
CA GLU A 337 2.84 -10.56 16.70
C GLU A 337 4.18 -11.30 16.53
N ASP A 338 4.16 -12.49 15.95
CA ASP A 338 5.34 -13.34 15.72
C ASP A 338 6.17 -12.95 14.46
N LEU A 339 5.70 -11.98 13.67
CA LEU A 339 6.44 -11.42 12.54
C LEU A 339 7.26 -10.21 12.98
N LEU A 340 8.57 -10.26 12.74
CA LEU A 340 9.55 -9.25 13.14
C LEU A 340 9.86 -8.26 12.01
N VAL A 341 9.56 -8.63 10.78
CA VAL A 341 9.79 -7.83 9.57
C VAL A 341 8.71 -8.10 8.53
N GLU A 342 8.30 -7.04 7.83
CA GLU A 342 7.45 -7.10 6.64
C GLU A 342 8.08 -6.25 5.54
N ILE A 343 8.04 -6.71 4.31
CA ILE A 343 8.61 -5.99 3.16
C ILE A 343 7.55 -5.85 2.07
N GLU A 344 7.39 -4.66 1.56
CA GLU A 344 6.62 -4.39 0.35
C GLU A 344 7.51 -3.83 -0.74
N ALA A 345 7.09 -3.94 -2.00
CA ALA A 345 7.89 -3.48 -3.12
C ALA A 345 7.05 -2.88 -4.25
N VAL A 346 7.70 -2.00 -5.02
CA VAL A 346 7.20 -1.48 -6.30
C VAL A 346 8.28 -1.66 -7.36
N GLY A 347 7.92 -2.29 -8.51
CA GLY A 347 8.80 -2.57 -9.64
C GLY A 347 8.31 -2.00 -10.97
#